data_a7271fe38dd04ab037cbea436150827e
#
_entry.id   a7271fe38dd04ab037cbea436150827e
#
_cell.length_a   1.000
_cell.length_b   1.000
_cell.length_c   1.000
_cell.angle_alpha   90.00
_cell.angle_beta   90.00
_cell.angle_gamma   90.00
#
_symmetry.space_group_name_H-M   'P 1'
#
loop_
_entity.id
_entity.type
_entity.pdbx_description
1 polymer ?
#
loop_
_entity_poly.entity_id
_entity_poly.type
_entity_poly.pdbx_seq_one_letter_code
_entity_poly.pdbx_strand_id
1 'polypeptide(L)'
;MIFPRLFSPAEIGGIEVRNRLVMPAMHTNLGSPEDGISEAGIDFYVARARGGFGMVGVGIIDSFQFGHASPGEFVLHNSRHVKVHSRLVTELKAQGALAFAQIGLRRIWSLHEMLRKPKLSEFSSAEIENWVQAVVDTATRALDAGYDAIDLLGNGGGAISIFLSQVFNDRDDEWGGDEDRRAAFPLAIVRGIRDHVSADVPIFFRLHGAEFLEGGYGLDTATRNADRLARAGVGLFNVAAGGHATTVPNLTPDVPESGFAFLSNAIKRAGVPAQIAASTRISEPRTAEEILRKGWADFISLARPALADPDWPNKAMAGDWDDIRLCIACNECLDSATVREETVRCLVNPKAGRYSELTAAPPAASRKKVFVVGGGCVGLQAAITAAERGHEVHLYEKQPYLGGKWLVSFAPPGREPLAAFLTWLVRRAKAVGVEIHLGTAVTPELLRETAPDEIIATIGATPVLPDIPGI
;
A
#
# COMPACT_ATOMS: atom_id res chain seq x y z
N MET A 1 19.87 -17.95 7.10
CA MET A 1 18.81 -16.99 6.67
C MET A 1 17.57 -17.81 6.36
N ILE A 2 16.41 -17.45 6.95
CA ILE A 2 15.18 -18.26 6.87
C ILE A 2 14.48 -18.05 5.53
N PHE A 3 14.57 -16.86 4.97
CA PHE A 3 13.98 -16.47 3.69
C PHE A 3 15.08 -16.02 2.71
N PRO A 4 15.89 -16.96 2.16
CA PRO A 4 17.09 -16.62 1.39
C PRO A 4 16.78 -15.95 0.06
N ARG A 5 15.62 -16.20 -0.55
CA ARG A 5 15.25 -15.57 -1.82
C ARG A 5 14.78 -14.13 -1.61
N LEU A 6 13.96 -13.88 -0.59
CA LEU A 6 13.48 -12.52 -0.27
C LEU A 6 14.62 -11.55 -0.02
N PHE A 7 15.68 -12.02 0.69
CA PHE A 7 16.79 -11.18 1.13
C PHE A 7 18.06 -11.34 0.28
N SER A 8 17.98 -12.04 -0.87
CA SER A 8 19.06 -12.01 -1.86
C SER A 8 19.07 -10.67 -2.59
N PRO A 9 20.25 -10.07 -2.83
CA PRO A 9 20.35 -8.89 -3.68
C PRO A 9 19.87 -9.18 -5.10
N ALA A 10 19.51 -8.14 -5.82
CA ALA A 10 19.12 -8.20 -7.22
C ALA A 10 19.62 -6.95 -7.94
N GLU A 11 19.62 -6.99 -9.25
CA GLU A 11 19.93 -5.84 -10.09
C GLU A 11 18.69 -5.47 -10.91
N ILE A 12 18.44 -4.17 -11.08
CA ILE A 12 17.39 -3.67 -11.95
C ILE A 12 17.86 -2.39 -12.68
N GLY A 13 17.90 -2.47 -14.02
CA GLY A 13 18.39 -1.36 -14.84
C GLY A 13 19.80 -0.90 -14.47
N GLY A 14 20.72 -1.83 -14.15
CA GLY A 14 22.08 -1.52 -13.71
C GLY A 14 22.22 -1.06 -12.25
N ILE A 15 21.12 -1.03 -11.48
CA ILE A 15 21.16 -0.60 -10.06
C ILE A 15 20.99 -1.83 -9.17
N GLU A 16 21.94 -2.05 -8.26
CA GLU A 16 21.84 -3.10 -7.24
C GLU A 16 20.83 -2.72 -6.17
N VAL A 17 19.93 -3.64 -5.83
CA VAL A 17 18.99 -3.53 -4.73
C VAL A 17 19.27 -4.60 -3.68
N ARG A 18 19.24 -4.20 -2.40
CA ARG A 18 19.65 -5.06 -1.25
C ARG A 18 18.81 -6.30 -1.04
N ASN A 19 17.56 -6.32 -1.54
CA ASN A 19 16.64 -7.45 -1.43
C ASN A 19 15.53 -7.36 -2.48
N ARG A 20 14.64 -8.36 -2.53
CA ARG A 20 13.57 -8.48 -3.52
C ARG A 20 12.22 -7.95 -3.05
N LEU A 21 12.21 -7.05 -2.06
CA LEU A 21 11.00 -6.48 -1.48
C LEU A 21 10.76 -5.06 -1.96
N VAL A 22 9.61 -4.86 -2.56
CA VAL A 22 9.14 -3.57 -3.08
C VAL A 22 8.01 -3.05 -2.20
N MET A 23 8.15 -1.86 -1.67
CA MET A 23 7.00 -1.08 -1.24
C MET A 23 6.53 -0.26 -2.44
N PRO A 24 5.43 -0.63 -3.11
CA PRO A 24 4.92 0.15 -4.23
C PRO A 24 4.26 1.43 -3.74
N ALA A 25 4.14 2.40 -4.62
CA ALA A 25 3.37 3.61 -4.34
C ALA A 25 1.92 3.28 -3.96
N MET A 26 1.38 4.05 -3.04
CA MET A 26 0.00 3.95 -2.54
C MET A 26 -0.62 5.33 -2.45
N HIS A 27 -1.92 5.40 -2.69
CA HIS A 27 -2.67 6.63 -2.43
C HIS A 27 -2.80 6.83 -0.92
N THR A 28 -2.18 7.87 -0.38
CA THR A 28 -2.08 8.11 1.07
C THR A 28 -2.67 9.43 1.52
N ASN A 29 -2.88 10.38 0.61
CA ASN A 29 -3.25 11.77 0.91
C ASN A 29 -2.30 12.43 1.92
N LEU A 30 -1.01 12.17 1.77
CA LEU A 30 0.08 12.79 2.54
C LEU A 30 0.87 13.81 1.70
N GLY A 31 0.30 14.26 0.59
CA GLY A 31 0.85 15.32 -0.24
C GLY A 31 0.64 16.70 0.39
N SER A 32 1.22 17.69 -0.28
CA SER A 32 1.08 19.11 0.02
C SER A 32 1.00 19.87 -1.30
N PRO A 33 -0.05 20.61 -1.59
CA PRO A 33 -0.13 21.41 -2.81
C PRO A 33 1.00 22.43 -2.91
N GLU A 34 1.53 22.91 -1.77
CA GLU A 34 2.57 23.93 -1.70
C GLU A 34 3.97 23.33 -1.82
N ASP A 35 4.22 22.16 -1.18
CA ASP A 35 5.55 21.53 -1.07
C ASP A 35 5.70 20.27 -1.90
N GLY A 36 4.63 19.79 -2.53
CA GLY A 36 4.59 18.53 -3.27
C GLY A 36 4.37 17.32 -2.38
N ILE A 37 4.98 17.26 -1.21
CA ILE A 37 4.82 16.25 -0.19
C ILE A 37 4.90 16.87 1.20
N SER A 38 4.08 16.41 2.14
CA SER A 38 4.10 16.89 3.53
C SER A 38 5.19 16.22 4.36
N GLU A 39 5.54 16.80 5.54
CA GLU A 39 6.45 16.15 6.50
C GLU A 39 5.96 14.76 6.91
N ALA A 40 4.65 14.60 7.16
CA ALA A 40 4.06 13.31 7.46
C ALA A 40 4.23 12.30 6.31
N GLY A 41 4.25 12.79 5.06
CA GLY A 41 4.53 11.99 3.88
C GLY A 41 6.00 11.54 3.84
N ILE A 42 6.94 12.43 4.16
CA ILE A 42 8.36 12.08 4.25
C ILE A 42 8.57 11.01 5.32
N ASP A 43 8.09 11.24 6.53
CA ASP A 43 8.18 10.27 7.64
C ASP A 43 7.58 8.91 7.28
N PHE A 44 6.44 8.93 6.57
CA PHE A 44 5.77 7.72 6.10
C PHE A 44 6.70 6.86 5.23
N TYR A 45 7.34 7.44 4.23
CA TYR A 45 8.22 6.69 3.32
C TYR A 45 9.55 6.31 3.98
N VAL A 46 10.16 7.21 4.73
CA VAL A 46 11.42 6.97 5.45
C VAL A 46 11.28 5.82 6.46
N ALA A 47 10.15 5.72 7.16
CA ALA A 47 9.89 4.60 8.07
C ALA A 47 9.98 3.24 7.35
N ARG A 48 9.53 3.13 6.10
CA ARG A 48 9.58 1.87 5.33
C ARG A 48 10.97 1.57 4.79
N ALA A 49 11.69 2.58 4.33
CA ALA A 49 13.08 2.41 3.93
C ALA A 49 13.94 1.93 5.12
N ARG A 50 13.77 2.55 6.30
CA ARG A 50 14.39 2.11 7.56
C ARG A 50 13.95 0.70 7.95
N GLY A 51 12.69 0.35 7.71
CA GLY A 51 12.10 -0.96 7.96
C GLY A 51 12.62 -2.07 7.05
N GLY A 52 13.50 -1.76 6.09
CA GLY A 52 14.26 -2.76 5.34
C GLY A 52 13.77 -3.01 3.91
N PHE A 53 12.78 -2.29 3.38
CA PHE A 53 12.40 -2.43 1.97
C PHE A 53 13.56 -2.09 1.05
N GLY A 54 13.83 -2.93 0.04
CA GLY A 54 14.88 -2.72 -0.96
C GLY A 54 14.52 -1.64 -1.97
N MET A 55 13.24 -1.50 -2.29
CA MET A 55 12.72 -0.48 -3.19
C MET A 55 11.51 0.21 -2.56
N VAL A 56 11.44 1.54 -2.65
CA VAL A 56 10.35 2.35 -2.10
C VAL A 56 9.79 3.27 -3.19
N GLY A 57 8.53 3.06 -3.53
CA GLY A 57 7.79 3.86 -4.49
C GLY A 57 7.03 5.00 -3.85
N VAL A 58 7.31 6.21 -4.29
CA VAL A 58 6.64 7.44 -3.85
C VAL A 58 5.56 7.81 -4.86
N GLY A 59 4.40 8.13 -4.39
CA GLY A 59 3.30 8.57 -5.27
C GLY A 59 1.93 8.03 -4.82
N ILE A 60 0.90 8.25 -5.60
CA ILE A 60 0.94 8.65 -7.02
C ILE A 60 1.30 10.14 -7.12
N ILE A 61 2.27 10.49 -7.96
CA ILE A 61 2.58 11.88 -8.30
C ILE A 61 1.72 12.23 -9.52
N ASP A 62 0.81 13.20 -9.35
CA ASP A 62 -0.05 13.63 -10.44
C ASP A 62 0.69 14.57 -11.38
N SER A 63 0.64 14.27 -12.68
CA SER A 63 1.27 15.09 -13.72
C SER A 63 0.43 16.29 -14.14
N PHE A 64 -0.85 16.36 -13.76
CA PHE A 64 -1.75 17.39 -14.23
C PHE A 64 -1.66 18.67 -13.38
N GLN A 65 -1.42 19.82 -14.05
CA GLN A 65 -1.43 21.14 -13.39
C GLN A 65 -2.82 21.77 -13.30
N PHE A 66 -3.80 21.22 -14.03
CA PHE A 66 -5.14 21.75 -14.19
C PHE A 66 -6.19 20.71 -13.85
N GLY A 67 -6.63 20.69 -12.64
CA GLY A 67 -7.67 19.77 -12.18
C GLY A 67 -7.90 19.92 -10.69
N HIS A 68 -8.91 19.27 -10.17
CA HIS A 68 -9.21 19.26 -8.75
C HIS A 68 -8.15 18.47 -7.98
N ALA A 69 -7.00 19.08 -7.70
CA ALA A 69 -6.03 18.48 -6.78
C ALA A 69 -6.70 18.26 -5.43
N SER A 70 -6.86 16.98 -5.00
CA SER A 70 -7.22 16.73 -3.60
C SER A 70 -6.11 17.30 -2.72
N PRO A 71 -6.44 17.91 -1.60
CA PRO A 71 -5.44 18.57 -0.75
C PRO A 71 -4.26 17.69 -0.34
N GLY A 72 -4.40 16.38 -0.45
CA GLY A 72 -3.38 15.41 -0.03
C GLY A 72 -2.65 14.69 -1.17
N GLU A 73 -2.80 15.10 -2.44
CA GLU A 73 -2.06 14.46 -3.54
C GLU A 73 -0.61 14.91 -3.62
N PHE A 74 0.24 14.01 -4.08
CA PHE A 74 1.62 14.34 -4.39
C PHE A 74 1.70 15.04 -5.74
N VAL A 75 2.43 16.11 -5.79
CA VAL A 75 2.67 16.89 -7.00
C VAL A 75 4.14 17.23 -7.17
N LEU A 76 4.59 17.36 -8.42
CA LEU A 76 5.98 17.66 -8.77
C LEU A 76 6.01 18.62 -9.97
N HIS A 77 5.49 19.84 -9.77
CA HIS A 77 5.23 20.79 -10.84
C HIS A 77 6.24 21.91 -10.96
N ASN A 78 7.07 22.15 -9.94
CA ASN A 78 7.98 23.30 -9.87
C ASN A 78 9.26 22.98 -9.07
N SER A 79 10.21 23.93 -9.06
CA SER A 79 11.50 23.77 -8.38
C SER A 79 11.39 23.64 -6.84
N ARG A 80 10.35 24.21 -6.21
CA ARG A 80 10.12 24.04 -4.78
C ARG A 80 9.75 22.59 -4.48
N HIS A 81 8.85 21.99 -5.27
CA HIS A 81 8.49 20.59 -5.15
C HIS A 81 9.71 19.68 -5.37
N VAL A 82 10.50 19.95 -6.43
CA VAL A 82 11.77 19.23 -6.70
C VAL A 82 12.67 19.22 -5.47
N LYS A 83 12.87 20.37 -4.81
CA LYS A 83 13.70 20.48 -3.61
C LYS A 83 13.20 19.63 -2.45
N VAL A 84 11.89 19.61 -2.20
CA VAL A 84 11.31 18.81 -1.10
C VAL A 84 11.38 17.32 -1.40
N HIS A 85 11.06 16.91 -2.64
CA HIS A 85 11.23 15.54 -3.09
C HIS A 85 12.69 15.08 -3.03
N SER A 86 13.65 15.95 -3.37
CA SER A 86 15.09 15.65 -3.27
C SER A 86 15.52 15.33 -1.84
N ARG A 87 14.97 16.04 -0.83
CA ARG A 87 15.19 15.71 0.59
C ARG A 87 14.68 14.31 0.91
N LEU A 88 13.44 13.99 0.54
CA LEU A 88 12.88 12.66 0.75
C LEU A 88 13.77 11.58 0.10
N VAL A 89 14.12 11.75 -1.18
CA VAL A 89 14.94 10.78 -1.92
C VAL A 89 16.29 10.57 -1.25
N THR A 90 16.93 11.63 -0.78
CA THR A 90 18.19 11.56 -0.04
C THR A 90 18.03 10.72 1.23
N GLU A 91 16.96 10.94 1.99
CA GLU A 91 16.69 10.15 3.20
C GLU A 91 16.39 8.68 2.91
N LEU A 92 15.64 8.37 1.83
CA LEU A 92 15.38 6.99 1.40
C LEU A 92 16.67 6.25 1.04
N LYS A 93 17.53 6.90 0.24
CA LYS A 93 18.83 6.35 -0.18
C LYS A 93 19.78 6.17 1.00
N ALA A 94 19.77 7.09 1.96
CA ALA A 94 20.57 6.96 3.19
C ALA A 94 20.17 5.73 4.03
N GLN A 95 18.93 5.23 3.87
CA GLN A 95 18.48 3.96 4.47
C GLN A 95 18.76 2.75 3.56
N GLY A 96 19.42 2.91 2.41
CA GLY A 96 19.77 1.84 1.47
C GLY A 96 18.60 1.35 0.60
N ALA A 97 17.58 2.14 0.41
CA ALA A 97 16.47 1.82 -0.49
C ALA A 97 16.66 2.51 -1.85
N LEU A 98 16.37 1.81 -2.95
CA LEU A 98 16.15 2.42 -4.25
C LEU A 98 14.84 3.21 -4.19
N ALA A 99 14.87 4.48 -4.58
CA ALA A 99 13.71 5.36 -4.59
C ALA A 99 13.15 5.52 -6.00
N PHE A 100 11.86 5.22 -6.22
CA PHE A 100 11.22 5.41 -7.51
C PHE A 100 9.97 6.27 -7.41
N ALA A 101 9.71 7.08 -8.44
CA ALA A 101 8.55 7.96 -8.55
C ALA A 101 7.45 7.28 -9.35
N GLN A 102 6.29 7.00 -8.74
CA GLN A 102 5.12 6.57 -9.52
C GLN A 102 4.37 7.79 -10.04
N ILE A 103 4.32 7.90 -11.36
CA ILE A 103 3.69 9.00 -12.07
C ILE A 103 2.36 8.51 -12.65
N GLY A 104 1.34 9.34 -12.53
CA GLY A 104 0.01 9.05 -13.06
C GLY A 104 -0.73 10.28 -13.54
N LEU A 105 -1.78 10.04 -14.29
CA LEU A 105 -2.79 11.00 -14.71
C LEU A 105 -4.11 10.55 -14.09
N ARG A 106 -4.35 10.94 -12.84
CA ARG A 106 -5.53 10.44 -12.11
C ARG A 106 -6.77 11.28 -12.30
N ARG A 107 -6.61 12.56 -12.56
CA ARG A 107 -7.69 13.53 -12.42
C ARG A 107 -8.35 13.97 -13.70
N ILE A 108 -8.16 13.20 -14.74
CA ILE A 108 -8.99 13.36 -15.94
C ILE A 108 -10.44 13.03 -15.59
N TRP A 109 -10.66 12.08 -14.64
CA TRP A 109 -11.98 11.66 -14.16
C TRP A 109 -12.00 11.48 -12.65
N SER A 110 -13.12 11.86 -12.01
CA SER A 110 -13.41 11.43 -10.63
C SER A 110 -13.64 9.92 -10.58
N LEU A 111 -13.53 9.31 -9.38
CA LEU A 111 -13.88 7.89 -9.20
C LEU A 111 -15.30 7.58 -9.69
N HIS A 112 -16.24 8.51 -9.48
CA HIS A 112 -17.61 8.37 -9.91
C HIS A 112 -17.75 8.36 -11.44
N GLU A 113 -17.01 9.22 -12.14
CA GLU A 113 -16.99 9.25 -13.61
C GLU A 113 -16.31 8.01 -14.18
N MET A 114 -15.22 7.52 -13.56
CA MET A 114 -14.58 6.26 -13.94
C MET A 114 -15.53 5.07 -13.88
N LEU A 115 -16.38 5.00 -12.85
CA LEU A 115 -17.38 3.93 -12.71
C LEU A 115 -18.52 4.04 -13.73
N ARG A 116 -18.74 5.23 -14.31
CA ARG A 116 -19.73 5.50 -15.35
C ARG A 116 -19.22 5.38 -16.79
N LYS A 117 -18.03 4.81 -16.99
CA LYS A 117 -17.31 4.70 -18.26
C LYS A 117 -17.00 6.08 -18.86
N PRO A 118 -15.80 6.60 -18.57
CA PRO A 118 -15.33 7.86 -19.16
C PRO A 118 -15.29 7.74 -20.69
N LYS A 119 -15.59 8.82 -21.38
CA LYS A 119 -15.56 8.87 -22.85
C LYS A 119 -14.24 9.49 -23.30
N LEU A 120 -13.28 8.65 -23.66
CA LEU A 120 -12.03 9.09 -24.25
C LEU A 120 -12.22 9.79 -25.60
N SER A 121 -13.27 9.43 -26.34
CA SER A 121 -13.63 10.04 -27.63
C SER A 121 -13.99 11.53 -27.54
N GLU A 122 -14.27 12.07 -26.35
CA GLU A 122 -14.53 13.49 -26.15
C GLU A 122 -13.25 14.36 -26.19
N PHE A 123 -12.06 13.74 -26.07
CA PHE A 123 -10.78 14.45 -26.09
C PHE A 123 -10.13 14.37 -27.47
N SER A 124 -9.52 15.47 -27.92
CA SER A 124 -8.77 15.53 -29.16
C SER A 124 -7.41 14.81 -29.03
N SER A 125 -6.83 14.39 -30.15
CA SER A 125 -5.47 13.83 -30.18
C SER A 125 -4.42 14.82 -29.59
N ALA A 126 -4.57 16.12 -29.84
CA ALA A 126 -3.69 17.15 -29.29
C ALA A 126 -3.75 17.22 -27.75
N GLU A 127 -4.93 17.04 -27.14
CA GLU A 127 -5.03 16.94 -25.67
C GLU A 127 -4.34 15.69 -25.14
N ILE A 128 -4.48 14.56 -25.83
CA ILE A 128 -3.82 13.31 -25.46
C ILE A 128 -2.30 13.43 -25.56
N GLU A 129 -1.80 14.07 -26.61
CA GLU A 129 -0.36 14.38 -26.77
C GLU A 129 0.14 15.30 -25.63
N ASN A 130 -0.64 16.29 -25.21
CA ASN A 130 -0.32 17.11 -24.05
C ASN A 130 -0.28 16.30 -22.75
N TRP A 131 -1.12 15.26 -22.61
CA TRP A 131 -1.05 14.34 -21.46
C TRP A 131 0.23 13.50 -21.46
N VAL A 132 0.64 13.01 -22.64
CA VAL A 132 1.95 12.33 -22.79
C VAL A 132 3.07 13.27 -22.35
N GLN A 133 3.09 14.50 -22.84
CA GLN A 133 4.11 15.48 -22.49
C GLN A 133 4.12 15.82 -20.99
N ALA A 134 2.97 15.96 -20.36
CA ALA A 134 2.87 16.21 -18.91
C ALA A 134 3.51 15.11 -18.08
N VAL A 135 3.35 13.84 -18.48
CA VAL A 135 4.01 12.70 -17.81
C VAL A 135 5.54 12.75 -18.04
N VAL A 136 5.99 13.03 -19.26
CA VAL A 136 7.42 13.15 -19.60
C VAL A 136 8.07 14.27 -18.81
N ASP A 137 7.43 15.45 -18.72
CA ASP A 137 7.92 16.58 -17.93
C ASP A 137 8.00 16.27 -16.43
N THR A 138 7.03 15.50 -15.92
CA THR A 138 7.04 15.07 -14.51
C THR A 138 8.14 14.04 -14.26
N ALA A 139 8.42 13.16 -15.23
CA ALA A 139 9.54 12.21 -15.16
C ALA A 139 10.89 12.96 -15.13
N THR A 140 11.05 14.02 -15.94
CA THR A 140 12.23 14.88 -15.90
C THR A 140 12.46 15.45 -14.49
N ARG A 141 11.41 16.08 -13.92
CA ARG A 141 11.49 16.65 -12.57
C ARG A 141 11.74 15.60 -11.49
N ALA A 142 11.25 14.38 -11.68
CA ALA A 142 11.53 13.28 -10.75
C ALA A 142 13.02 12.90 -10.77
N LEU A 143 13.65 12.82 -11.95
CA LEU A 143 15.09 12.60 -12.03
C LEU A 143 15.90 13.78 -11.45
N ASP A 144 15.47 15.03 -11.69
CA ASP A 144 16.08 16.23 -11.08
C ASP A 144 15.99 16.18 -9.54
N ALA A 145 14.92 15.59 -9.00
CA ALA A 145 14.77 15.34 -7.55
C ALA A 145 15.64 14.17 -7.06
N GLY A 146 16.27 13.41 -7.95
CA GLY A 146 17.20 12.34 -7.63
C GLY A 146 16.57 10.94 -7.52
N TYR A 147 15.33 10.73 -7.96
CA TYR A 147 14.75 9.38 -8.03
C TYR A 147 15.56 8.48 -8.96
N ASP A 148 15.69 7.20 -8.60
CA ASP A 148 16.47 6.21 -9.33
C ASP A 148 15.71 5.60 -10.51
N ALA A 149 14.38 5.59 -10.45
CA ALA A 149 13.51 4.99 -11.45
C ALA A 149 12.17 5.71 -11.55
N ILE A 150 11.52 5.54 -12.69
CA ILE A 150 10.15 6.05 -12.96
C ILE A 150 9.19 4.86 -13.03
N ASP A 151 8.07 4.91 -12.31
CA ASP A 151 7.00 3.92 -12.36
C ASP A 151 5.74 4.53 -12.99
N LEU A 152 5.17 3.86 -13.98
CA LEU A 152 3.97 4.32 -14.69
C LEU A 152 2.72 3.61 -14.16
N LEU A 153 1.70 4.40 -13.78
CA LEU A 153 0.45 3.88 -13.23
C LEU A 153 -0.48 3.34 -14.32
N GLY A 154 -0.30 2.11 -14.71
CA GLY A 154 -1.14 1.41 -15.70
C GLY A 154 -2.25 0.54 -15.09
N ASN A 155 -2.67 0.84 -13.84
CA ASN A 155 -3.80 0.15 -13.19
C ASN A 155 -4.69 1.11 -12.40
N GLY A 156 -5.72 0.57 -11.74
CA GLY A 156 -6.55 1.30 -10.78
C GLY A 156 -7.43 2.40 -11.36
N GLY A 157 -7.63 2.45 -12.68
CA GLY A 157 -8.48 3.45 -13.32
C GLY A 157 -7.78 4.79 -13.63
N GLY A 158 -6.45 4.88 -13.53
CA GLY A 158 -5.69 6.00 -14.10
C GLY A 158 -5.74 5.99 -15.63
N ALA A 159 -5.45 7.13 -16.27
CA ALA A 159 -5.58 7.28 -17.73
C ALA A 159 -4.93 6.14 -18.51
N ILE A 160 -3.71 5.75 -18.17
CA ILE A 160 -2.99 4.66 -18.85
C ILE A 160 -3.81 3.35 -18.85
N SER A 161 -4.44 3.01 -17.71
CA SER A 161 -5.25 1.79 -17.63
C SER A 161 -6.54 1.88 -18.44
N ILE A 162 -7.11 3.08 -18.54
CA ILE A 162 -8.32 3.35 -19.35
C ILE A 162 -8.02 3.22 -20.83
N PHE A 163 -6.87 3.75 -21.30
CA PHE A 163 -6.46 3.60 -22.69
C PHE A 163 -6.26 2.13 -23.08
N LEU A 164 -5.66 1.31 -22.21
CA LEU A 164 -5.45 -0.10 -22.46
C LEU A 164 -6.74 -0.94 -22.48
N SER A 165 -7.80 -0.46 -21.82
CA SER A 165 -9.04 -1.20 -21.65
C SER A 165 -9.96 -1.09 -22.86
N GLN A 166 -10.39 -2.21 -23.41
CA GLN A 166 -11.41 -2.24 -24.47
C GLN A 166 -12.83 -1.89 -23.97
N VAL A 167 -13.05 -1.85 -22.65
CA VAL A 167 -14.33 -1.48 -22.05
C VAL A 167 -14.43 0.03 -21.85
N PHE A 168 -13.30 0.67 -21.54
CA PHE A 168 -13.26 2.10 -21.21
C PHE A 168 -12.75 2.97 -22.35
N ASN A 169 -11.97 2.42 -23.28
CA ASN A 169 -11.49 3.15 -24.46
C ASN A 169 -12.51 3.02 -25.61
N ASP A 170 -13.30 4.07 -25.80
CA ASP A 170 -14.35 4.18 -26.83
C ASP A 170 -13.88 4.86 -28.12
N ARG A 171 -12.55 5.06 -28.29
CA ARG A 171 -11.97 5.67 -29.51
C ARG A 171 -11.81 4.67 -30.63
N ASP A 172 -11.80 5.18 -31.87
CA ASP A 172 -11.51 4.42 -33.10
C ASP A 172 -10.52 5.19 -34.01
N ASP A 173 -9.45 5.73 -33.41
CA ASP A 173 -8.37 6.42 -34.07
C ASP A 173 -7.01 5.85 -33.64
N GLU A 174 -5.91 6.61 -33.80
CA GLU A 174 -4.56 6.19 -33.41
C GLU A 174 -4.41 5.83 -31.91
N TRP A 175 -5.36 6.26 -31.06
CA TRP A 175 -5.34 6.05 -29.61
C TRP A 175 -6.31 4.97 -29.11
N GLY A 176 -7.10 4.32 -30.03
CA GLY A 176 -8.12 3.36 -29.64
C GLY A 176 -8.59 2.43 -30.75
N GLY A 177 -9.66 1.67 -30.50
CA GLY A 177 -10.19 0.67 -31.42
C GLY A 177 -9.57 -0.72 -31.21
N ASP A 178 -8.50 -1.06 -31.92
CA ASP A 178 -7.82 -2.36 -31.73
C ASP A 178 -6.80 -2.35 -30.57
N GLU A 179 -6.26 -3.52 -30.27
CA GLU A 179 -5.35 -3.71 -29.15
C GLU A 179 -4.02 -2.93 -29.31
N ASP A 180 -3.52 -2.81 -30.56
CA ASP A 180 -2.26 -2.12 -30.83
C ASP A 180 -2.42 -0.61 -30.65
N ARG A 181 -3.50 -0.05 -31.17
CA ARG A 181 -3.82 1.37 -31.00
C ARG A 181 -4.16 1.73 -29.55
N ARG A 182 -4.83 0.85 -28.80
CA ARG A 182 -5.03 1.07 -27.34
C ARG A 182 -3.71 1.10 -26.56
N ALA A 183 -2.67 0.42 -27.01
CA ALA A 183 -1.35 0.49 -26.39
C ALA A 183 -0.54 1.72 -26.81
N ALA A 184 -0.99 2.51 -27.79
CA ALA A 184 -0.24 3.66 -28.31
C ALA A 184 0.06 4.72 -27.24
N PHE A 185 -0.91 5.02 -26.36
CA PHE A 185 -0.74 6.03 -25.31
C PHE A 185 0.38 5.66 -24.31
N PRO A 186 0.37 4.51 -23.62
CA PRO A 186 1.48 4.16 -22.74
C PRO A 186 2.81 3.97 -23.49
N LEU A 187 2.79 3.52 -24.75
CA LEU A 187 4.00 3.43 -25.56
C LEU A 187 4.58 4.80 -25.90
N ALA A 188 3.74 5.81 -26.18
CA ALA A 188 4.18 7.17 -26.43
C ALA A 188 4.86 7.76 -25.16
N ILE A 189 4.32 7.52 -23.98
CA ILE A 189 4.92 7.93 -22.71
C ILE A 189 6.30 7.27 -22.53
N VAL A 190 6.39 5.94 -22.68
CA VAL A 190 7.66 5.22 -22.52
C VAL A 190 8.71 5.73 -23.49
N ARG A 191 8.36 5.92 -24.77
CA ARG A 191 9.26 6.47 -25.80
C ARG A 191 9.66 7.90 -25.45
N GLY A 192 8.71 8.75 -25.06
CA GLY A 192 8.99 10.13 -24.64
C GLY A 192 10.00 10.21 -23.49
N ILE A 193 9.90 9.32 -22.50
CA ILE A 193 10.87 9.23 -21.41
C ILE A 193 12.24 8.78 -21.96
N ARG A 194 12.31 7.78 -22.84
CA ARG A 194 13.56 7.29 -23.42
C ARG A 194 14.25 8.35 -24.28
N ASP A 195 13.50 9.06 -25.10
CA ASP A 195 14.02 9.99 -26.09
C ASP A 195 14.39 11.36 -25.47
N HIS A 196 13.63 11.83 -24.46
CA HIS A 196 13.73 13.20 -23.99
C HIS A 196 14.15 13.35 -22.53
N VAL A 197 14.12 12.27 -21.73
CA VAL A 197 14.47 12.33 -20.30
C VAL A 197 15.76 11.57 -20.03
N SER A 198 15.78 10.26 -20.29
CA SER A 198 16.96 9.41 -20.12
C SER A 198 16.80 8.10 -20.88
N ALA A 199 17.82 7.74 -21.67
CA ALA A 199 17.88 6.46 -22.35
C ALA A 199 18.02 5.27 -21.38
N ASP A 200 18.65 5.49 -20.21
CA ASP A 200 19.09 4.43 -19.29
C ASP A 200 18.26 4.31 -18.00
N VAL A 201 17.42 5.33 -17.66
CA VAL A 201 16.65 5.29 -16.42
C VAL A 201 15.74 4.04 -16.37
N PRO A 202 15.73 3.27 -15.29
CA PRO A 202 14.80 2.17 -15.15
C PRO A 202 13.35 2.65 -15.20
N ILE A 203 12.54 2.11 -16.12
CA ILE A 203 11.10 2.35 -16.19
C ILE A 203 10.38 1.13 -15.64
N PHE A 204 9.57 1.36 -14.62
CA PHE A 204 8.65 0.38 -14.03
C PHE A 204 7.24 0.66 -14.54
N PHE A 205 6.41 -0.35 -14.50
CA PHE A 205 5.03 -0.23 -14.95
C PHE A 205 4.10 -1.06 -14.05
N ARG A 206 3.10 -0.43 -13.47
CA ARG A 206 2.07 -1.15 -12.73
C ARG A 206 0.96 -1.58 -13.67
N LEU A 207 0.85 -2.88 -13.93
CA LEU A 207 -0.02 -3.47 -14.94
C LEU A 207 -1.13 -4.31 -14.29
N HIS A 208 -2.36 -4.22 -14.82
CA HIS A 208 -3.35 -5.27 -14.56
C HIS A 208 -2.95 -6.56 -15.29
N GLY A 209 -2.77 -7.65 -14.55
CA GLY A 209 -2.62 -8.99 -15.16
C GLY A 209 -3.93 -9.51 -15.77
N ALA A 210 -5.07 -8.98 -15.30
CA ALA A 210 -6.41 -9.08 -15.89
C ALA A 210 -7.30 -8.01 -15.26
N GLU A 211 -8.28 -7.50 -16.00
CA GLU A 211 -9.22 -6.50 -15.48
C GLU A 211 -10.29 -7.10 -14.57
N PHE A 212 -10.61 -8.37 -14.76
CA PHE A 212 -11.73 -9.06 -14.07
C PHE A 212 -13.04 -8.28 -14.18
N LEU A 213 -13.33 -7.83 -15.37
CA LEU A 213 -14.48 -7.03 -15.75
C LEU A 213 -15.13 -7.68 -16.98
N GLU A 214 -16.46 -7.68 -17.07
CA GLU A 214 -17.16 -8.16 -18.26
C GLU A 214 -16.76 -7.36 -19.49
N GLY A 215 -16.32 -8.06 -20.54
CA GLY A 215 -15.77 -7.44 -21.73
C GLY A 215 -14.36 -6.84 -21.57
N GLY A 216 -13.77 -6.88 -20.36
CA GLY A 216 -12.42 -6.42 -20.11
C GLY A 216 -11.35 -7.40 -20.64
N TYR A 217 -10.10 -6.93 -20.70
CA TYR A 217 -9.02 -7.80 -21.15
C TYR A 217 -8.58 -8.78 -20.07
N GLY A 218 -8.22 -9.96 -20.53
CA GLY A 218 -7.66 -11.04 -19.70
C GLY A 218 -6.14 -11.11 -19.76
N LEU A 219 -5.62 -12.23 -19.23
CA LEU A 219 -4.19 -12.48 -19.08
C LEU A 219 -3.42 -12.46 -20.39
N ASP A 220 -4.00 -12.98 -21.50
CA ASP A 220 -3.32 -13.04 -22.79
C ASP A 220 -3.05 -11.63 -23.34
N THR A 221 -4.03 -10.73 -23.29
CA THR A 221 -3.86 -9.33 -23.67
C THR A 221 -2.89 -8.61 -22.73
N ALA A 222 -3.00 -8.83 -21.42
CA ALA A 222 -2.05 -8.27 -20.46
C ALA A 222 -0.60 -8.70 -20.77
N THR A 223 -0.39 -9.96 -21.15
CA THR A 223 0.92 -10.50 -21.53
C THR A 223 1.45 -9.85 -22.82
N ARG A 224 0.61 -9.68 -23.85
CA ARG A 224 1.01 -8.97 -25.08
C ARG A 224 1.34 -7.50 -24.82
N ASN A 225 0.56 -6.81 -23.97
CA ASN A 225 0.83 -5.43 -23.58
C ASN A 225 2.15 -5.33 -22.80
N ALA A 226 2.42 -6.28 -21.89
CA ALA A 226 3.69 -6.34 -21.18
C ALA A 226 4.87 -6.54 -22.15
N ASP A 227 4.76 -7.44 -23.15
CA ASP A 227 5.81 -7.64 -24.14
C ASP A 227 6.07 -6.38 -25.00
N ARG A 228 5.01 -5.72 -25.48
CA ARG A 228 5.13 -4.45 -26.23
C ARG A 228 5.85 -3.36 -25.43
N LEU A 229 5.44 -3.18 -24.17
CA LEU A 229 6.00 -2.17 -23.27
C LEU A 229 7.44 -2.50 -22.86
N ALA A 230 7.75 -3.79 -22.63
CA ALA A 230 9.12 -4.25 -22.35
C ALA A 230 10.06 -3.96 -23.52
N ARG A 231 9.64 -4.25 -24.77
CA ARG A 231 10.41 -3.93 -25.98
C ARG A 231 10.58 -2.44 -26.20
N ALA A 232 9.68 -1.61 -25.66
CA ALA A 232 9.81 -0.15 -25.66
C ALA A 232 10.72 0.39 -24.54
N GLY A 233 11.10 -0.46 -23.57
CA GLY A 233 12.05 -0.11 -22.53
C GLY A 233 11.54 -0.19 -21.09
N VAL A 234 10.37 -0.80 -20.84
CA VAL A 234 9.94 -1.09 -19.46
C VAL A 234 10.75 -2.27 -18.91
N GLY A 235 11.43 -2.06 -17.78
CA GLY A 235 12.31 -3.06 -17.16
C GLY A 235 11.66 -3.87 -16.03
N LEU A 236 10.59 -3.37 -15.41
CA LEU A 236 9.86 -4.07 -14.33
C LEU A 236 8.36 -3.91 -14.47
N PHE A 237 7.61 -4.99 -14.38
CA PHE A 237 6.16 -4.97 -14.24
C PHE A 237 5.73 -5.35 -12.82
N ASN A 238 5.03 -4.44 -12.14
CA ASN A 238 4.31 -4.74 -10.91
C ASN A 238 2.91 -5.22 -11.28
N VAL A 239 2.71 -6.55 -11.27
CA VAL A 239 1.47 -7.18 -11.75
C VAL A 239 0.41 -7.15 -10.66
N ALA A 240 -0.68 -6.46 -10.91
CA ALA A 240 -1.84 -6.34 -10.02
C ALA A 240 -3.07 -7.09 -10.59
N ALA A 241 -4.03 -7.39 -9.75
CA ALA A 241 -5.28 -8.04 -10.12
C ALA A 241 -6.44 -7.04 -10.07
N GLY A 242 -7.07 -6.81 -11.22
CA GLY A 242 -8.24 -5.94 -11.33
C GLY A 242 -8.03 -4.49 -10.88
N GLY A 243 -9.04 -3.67 -11.07
CA GLY A 243 -9.10 -2.27 -10.68
C GLY A 243 -10.31 -1.96 -9.80
N HIS A 244 -10.70 -0.68 -9.70
CA HIS A 244 -11.87 -0.26 -8.91
C HIS A 244 -13.21 -0.78 -9.47
N ALA A 245 -13.29 -1.05 -10.78
CA ALA A 245 -14.47 -1.56 -11.44
C ALA A 245 -14.55 -3.09 -11.55
N THR A 246 -13.58 -3.82 -10.99
CA THR A 246 -13.56 -5.29 -11.04
C THR A 246 -14.79 -5.90 -10.37
N THR A 247 -15.34 -6.96 -10.97
CA THR A 247 -16.46 -7.73 -10.43
C THR A 247 -16.01 -8.95 -9.62
N VAL A 248 -14.72 -9.28 -9.67
CA VAL A 248 -14.11 -10.36 -8.88
C VAL A 248 -13.45 -9.76 -7.64
N PRO A 249 -13.80 -10.20 -6.43
CA PRO A 249 -13.11 -9.76 -5.21
C PRO A 249 -11.61 -9.98 -5.33
N ASN A 250 -10.82 -8.95 -5.08
CA ASN A 250 -9.36 -9.02 -5.22
C ASN A 250 -8.60 -8.49 -3.99
N LEU A 251 -9.25 -7.71 -3.14
CA LEU A 251 -8.62 -7.01 -2.03
C LEU A 251 -9.15 -7.39 -0.64
N THR A 252 -10.21 -8.16 -0.57
CA THR A 252 -10.95 -8.52 0.65
C THR A 252 -10.33 -9.71 1.40
N PRO A 253 -10.64 -9.94 2.69
CA PRO A 253 -10.03 -11.00 3.49
C PRO A 253 -10.35 -12.42 3.00
N ASP A 254 -11.50 -12.62 2.36
CA ASP A 254 -11.95 -13.86 1.76
C ASP A 254 -11.15 -14.30 0.53
N VAL A 255 -10.36 -13.40 -0.05
CA VAL A 255 -9.41 -13.76 -1.10
C VAL A 255 -8.21 -14.47 -0.48
N PRO A 256 -7.86 -15.69 -0.93
CA PRO A 256 -6.72 -16.43 -0.38
C PRO A 256 -5.40 -15.67 -0.48
N GLU A 257 -4.49 -15.97 0.43
CA GLU A 257 -3.11 -15.48 0.38
C GLU A 257 -2.48 -15.91 -0.96
N SER A 258 -1.83 -14.99 -1.66
CA SER A 258 -1.26 -15.18 -3.02
C SER A 258 -2.25 -15.61 -4.12
N GLY A 259 -3.55 -15.44 -3.92
CA GLY A 259 -4.58 -15.93 -4.86
C GLY A 259 -4.45 -15.43 -6.30
N PHE A 260 -3.71 -14.34 -6.50
CA PHE A 260 -3.45 -13.76 -7.84
C PHE A 260 -2.00 -13.87 -8.31
N ALA A 261 -1.13 -14.59 -7.59
CA ALA A 261 0.27 -14.75 -8.00
C ALA A 261 0.43 -15.52 -9.33
N PHE A 262 -0.60 -16.25 -9.76
CA PHE A 262 -0.64 -16.91 -11.06
C PHE A 262 -0.53 -15.92 -12.23
N LEU A 263 -1.00 -14.68 -12.08
CA LEU A 263 -0.91 -13.64 -13.13
C LEU A 263 0.55 -13.27 -13.41
N SER A 264 1.35 -13.01 -12.36
CA SER A 264 2.78 -12.74 -12.50
C SER A 264 3.53 -13.95 -13.07
N ASN A 265 3.21 -15.17 -12.58
CA ASN A 265 3.79 -16.40 -13.11
C ASN A 265 3.54 -16.58 -14.60
N ALA A 266 2.33 -16.34 -15.07
CA ALA A 266 1.99 -16.52 -16.49
C ALA A 266 2.72 -15.51 -17.39
N ILE A 267 2.74 -14.22 -17.03
CA ILE A 267 3.48 -13.18 -17.76
C ILE A 267 4.97 -13.51 -17.80
N LYS A 268 5.54 -13.93 -16.67
CA LYS A 268 6.96 -14.33 -16.61
C LYS A 268 7.26 -15.54 -17.47
N ARG A 269 6.42 -16.57 -17.44
CA ARG A 269 6.59 -17.79 -18.27
C ARG A 269 6.42 -17.55 -19.77
N ALA A 270 5.71 -16.50 -20.15
CA ALA A 270 5.60 -16.09 -21.55
C ALA A 270 6.91 -15.50 -22.11
N GLY A 271 7.93 -15.29 -21.28
CA GLY A 271 9.24 -14.80 -21.71
C GLY A 271 9.28 -13.30 -22.00
N VAL A 272 8.40 -12.51 -21.39
CA VAL A 272 8.45 -11.04 -21.46
C VAL A 272 9.84 -10.57 -21.01
N PRO A 273 10.56 -9.75 -21.83
CA PRO A 273 11.94 -9.36 -21.56
C PRO A 273 12.04 -8.25 -20.51
N ALA A 274 11.44 -8.48 -19.33
CA ALA A 274 11.43 -7.58 -18.17
C ALA A 274 11.32 -8.41 -16.88
N GLN A 275 11.68 -7.81 -15.76
CA GLN A 275 11.49 -8.42 -14.46
C GLN A 275 10.04 -8.27 -14.00
N ILE A 276 9.58 -9.20 -13.16
CA ILE A 276 8.19 -9.27 -12.71
C ILE A 276 8.13 -9.19 -11.19
N ALA A 277 7.33 -8.25 -10.67
CA ALA A 277 6.95 -8.18 -9.27
C ALA A 277 5.54 -8.74 -9.08
N ALA A 278 5.38 -9.71 -8.18
CA ALA A 278 4.07 -10.22 -7.79
C ALA A 278 3.46 -9.32 -6.72
N SER A 279 2.18 -9.03 -6.86
CA SER A 279 1.40 -8.25 -5.89
C SER A 279 0.03 -8.84 -5.63
N THR A 280 -0.77 -8.17 -4.82
CA THR A 280 -2.16 -8.52 -4.46
C THR A 280 -2.26 -9.74 -3.55
N ARG A 281 -2.72 -9.49 -2.31
CA ARG A 281 -2.93 -10.53 -1.30
C ARG A 281 -1.67 -11.36 -0.98
N ILE A 282 -0.54 -10.70 -0.81
CA ILE A 282 0.70 -11.28 -0.29
C ILE A 282 1.01 -10.54 1.01
N SER A 283 0.95 -11.21 2.15
CA SER A 283 1.16 -10.60 3.47
C SER A 283 2.18 -11.35 4.33
N GLU A 284 2.28 -12.66 4.15
CA GLU A 284 3.16 -13.52 4.95
C GLU A 284 4.53 -13.72 4.30
N PRO A 285 5.64 -13.67 5.08
CA PRO A 285 6.99 -13.92 4.57
C PRO A 285 7.15 -15.28 3.89
N ARG A 286 6.50 -16.33 4.41
CA ARG A 286 6.55 -17.68 3.83
C ARG A 286 5.93 -17.72 2.45
N THR A 287 4.78 -17.09 2.28
CA THR A 287 4.11 -16.99 0.97
C THR A 287 4.95 -16.21 -0.02
N ALA A 288 5.53 -15.09 0.40
CA ALA A 288 6.41 -14.26 -0.43
C ALA A 288 7.67 -15.04 -0.88
N GLU A 289 8.33 -15.74 0.04
CA GLU A 289 9.49 -16.59 -0.27
C GLU A 289 9.12 -17.72 -1.24
N GLU A 290 7.97 -18.35 -1.07
CA GLU A 290 7.52 -19.47 -1.92
C GLU A 290 7.26 -19.03 -3.36
N ILE A 291 6.69 -17.83 -3.57
CA ILE A 291 6.50 -17.25 -4.90
C ILE A 291 7.84 -17.09 -5.61
N LEU A 292 8.86 -16.53 -4.94
CA LEU A 292 10.20 -16.38 -5.50
C LEU A 292 10.89 -17.74 -5.72
N ARG A 293 10.74 -18.67 -4.77
CA ARG A 293 11.32 -20.03 -4.87
C ARG A 293 10.77 -20.79 -6.07
N LYS A 294 9.48 -20.64 -6.37
CA LYS A 294 8.82 -21.21 -7.56
C LYS A 294 9.20 -20.52 -8.86
N GLY A 295 9.90 -19.38 -8.80
CA GLY A 295 10.22 -18.58 -9.98
C GLY A 295 8.99 -17.90 -10.60
N TRP A 296 7.92 -17.67 -9.82
CA TRP A 296 6.70 -17.02 -10.29
C TRP A 296 6.84 -15.52 -10.43
N ALA A 297 7.82 -14.95 -9.75
CA ALA A 297 8.19 -13.53 -9.82
C ALA A 297 9.68 -13.35 -9.52
N ASP A 298 10.22 -12.16 -9.78
CA ASP A 298 11.58 -11.72 -9.43
C ASP A 298 11.57 -10.88 -8.15
N PHE A 299 10.46 -10.17 -7.90
CA PHE A 299 10.24 -9.31 -6.74
C PHE A 299 8.86 -9.54 -6.13
N ILE A 300 8.71 -9.13 -4.88
CA ILE A 300 7.44 -9.15 -4.15
C ILE A 300 7.05 -7.71 -3.77
N SER A 301 5.86 -7.31 -4.17
CA SER A 301 5.33 -5.97 -3.98
C SER A 301 4.31 -5.95 -2.84
N LEU A 302 4.66 -5.29 -1.72
CA LEU A 302 3.93 -5.28 -0.46
C LEU A 302 3.39 -3.88 -0.14
N ALA A 303 2.19 -3.53 -0.63
CA ALA A 303 1.56 -2.25 -0.35
C ALA A 303 0.95 -2.20 1.07
N ARG A 304 -0.18 -2.86 1.25
CA ARG A 304 -0.91 -2.87 2.52
C ARG A 304 -0.15 -3.54 3.68
N PRO A 305 0.69 -4.58 3.45
CA PRO A 305 1.58 -5.08 4.50
C PRO A 305 2.58 -4.04 5.00
N ALA A 306 3.18 -3.23 4.11
CA ALA A 306 4.06 -2.13 4.50
C ALA A 306 3.33 -0.99 5.24
N LEU A 307 2.02 -0.84 5.02
CA LEU A 307 1.18 0.08 5.78
C LEU A 307 0.88 -0.48 7.19
N ALA A 308 0.57 -1.77 7.28
CA ALA A 308 0.28 -2.46 8.53
C ALA A 308 1.53 -2.54 9.42
N ASP A 309 2.68 -2.88 8.85
CA ASP A 309 3.96 -2.94 9.54
C ASP A 309 5.11 -2.42 8.67
N PRO A 310 5.64 -1.21 8.95
CA PRO A 310 6.78 -0.68 8.20
C PRO A 310 8.06 -1.50 8.38
N ASP A 311 8.21 -2.21 9.50
CA ASP A 311 9.37 -3.04 9.83
C ASP A 311 9.25 -4.50 9.35
N TRP A 312 8.26 -4.78 8.51
CA TRP A 312 8.01 -6.13 8.01
C TRP A 312 9.29 -6.81 7.47
N PRO A 313 10.12 -6.17 6.60
CA PRO A 313 11.34 -6.80 6.11
C PRO A 313 12.37 -7.12 7.19
N ASN A 314 12.64 -6.17 8.09
CA ASN A 314 13.62 -6.38 9.16
C ASN A 314 13.21 -7.52 10.10
N LYS A 315 11.93 -7.58 10.50
CA LYS A 315 11.38 -8.65 11.33
C LYS A 315 11.44 -10.00 10.62
N ALA A 316 11.07 -10.06 9.34
CA ALA A 316 11.19 -11.29 8.55
C ALA A 316 12.65 -11.76 8.42
N MET A 317 13.60 -10.84 8.22
CA MET A 317 15.02 -11.14 8.12
C MET A 317 15.60 -11.63 9.45
N ALA A 318 15.17 -11.05 10.57
CA ALA A 318 15.59 -11.46 11.92
C ALA A 318 15.00 -12.82 12.36
N GLY A 319 13.97 -13.30 11.68
CA GLY A 319 13.23 -14.50 12.08
C GLY A 319 12.06 -14.24 13.04
N ASP A 320 11.76 -12.96 13.29
CA ASP A 320 10.69 -12.52 14.19
C ASP A 320 9.36 -12.33 13.43
N TRP A 321 9.08 -13.24 12.45
CA TRP A 321 7.89 -13.12 11.60
C TRP A 321 6.57 -13.14 12.37
N ASP A 322 6.55 -13.77 13.53
CA ASP A 322 5.40 -13.75 14.42
C ASP A 322 5.17 -12.37 15.06
N ASP A 323 6.15 -11.46 15.12
CA ASP A 323 5.98 -10.09 15.55
C ASP A 323 5.56 -9.15 14.40
N ILE A 324 5.44 -9.67 13.18
CA ILE A 324 4.92 -8.89 12.06
C ILE A 324 3.42 -8.66 12.26
N ARG A 325 3.01 -7.39 12.22
CA ARG A 325 1.61 -7.00 12.21
C ARG A 325 1.05 -7.18 10.81
N LEU A 326 0.42 -8.33 10.55
CA LEU A 326 -0.08 -8.67 9.22
C LEU A 326 -1.26 -7.78 8.81
N CYS A 327 -1.35 -7.49 7.51
CA CYS A 327 -2.50 -6.82 6.93
C CYS A 327 -3.72 -7.75 6.95
N ILE A 328 -4.82 -7.28 7.54
CA ILE A 328 -6.09 -8.04 7.63
C ILE A 328 -7.02 -7.84 6.43
N ALA A 329 -6.59 -7.16 5.39
CA ALA A 329 -7.33 -6.88 4.16
C ALA A 329 -8.70 -6.21 4.35
N CYS A 330 -8.87 -5.41 5.40
CA CYS A 330 -10.12 -4.70 5.74
C CYS A 330 -10.47 -3.54 4.81
N ASN A 331 -9.52 -3.09 3.96
CA ASN A 331 -9.63 -1.97 3.02
C ASN A 331 -9.87 -0.58 3.64
N GLU A 332 -9.76 -0.41 4.97
CA GLU A 332 -9.87 0.92 5.62
C GLU A 332 -8.91 1.95 5.01
N CYS A 333 -7.72 1.52 4.59
CA CYS A 333 -6.75 2.39 3.91
C CYS A 333 -7.23 2.86 2.54
N LEU A 334 -8.00 2.04 1.82
CA LEU A 334 -8.60 2.41 0.55
C LEU A 334 -9.78 3.36 0.78
N ASP A 335 -10.66 3.05 1.73
CA ASP A 335 -11.82 3.86 2.05
C ASP A 335 -11.41 5.24 2.57
N SER A 336 -10.45 5.32 3.50
CA SER A 336 -9.97 6.60 4.02
C SER A 336 -9.37 7.47 2.91
N ALA A 337 -8.46 6.90 2.13
CA ALA A 337 -7.71 7.70 1.15
C ALA A 337 -8.47 7.99 -0.14
N THR A 338 -9.31 7.05 -0.63
CA THR A 338 -9.92 7.16 -1.94
C THR A 338 -11.40 7.57 -1.88
N VAL A 339 -12.15 7.05 -0.90
CA VAL A 339 -13.60 7.30 -0.80
C VAL A 339 -13.88 8.54 0.06
N ARG A 340 -13.23 8.64 1.22
CA ARG A 340 -13.41 9.77 2.13
C ARG A 340 -12.45 10.93 1.86
N GLU A 341 -11.46 10.73 0.99
CA GLU A 341 -10.41 11.71 0.66
C GLU A 341 -9.66 12.23 1.89
N GLU A 342 -9.53 11.40 2.92
CA GLU A 342 -8.80 11.67 4.15
C GLU A 342 -7.37 11.14 4.07
N THR A 343 -6.51 11.53 5.01
CA THR A 343 -5.21 10.88 5.22
C THR A 343 -5.39 9.38 5.44
N VAL A 344 -4.53 8.58 4.81
CA VAL A 344 -4.55 7.12 4.92
C VAL A 344 -4.57 6.64 6.37
N ARG A 345 -5.46 5.70 6.66
CA ARG A 345 -5.57 5.03 7.96
C ARG A 345 -5.34 3.52 7.81
N CYS A 346 -4.97 2.88 8.89
CA CYS A 346 -4.89 1.43 8.95
C CYS A 346 -5.57 0.93 10.22
N LEU A 347 -6.47 -0.05 10.07
CA LEU A 347 -7.23 -0.58 11.19
C LEU A 347 -6.34 -1.27 12.24
N VAL A 348 -5.22 -1.85 11.80
CA VAL A 348 -4.29 -2.58 12.68
C VAL A 348 -3.06 -1.76 13.08
N ASN A 349 -2.78 -0.64 12.40
CA ASN A 349 -1.63 0.22 12.70
C ASN A 349 -2.08 1.66 13.01
N PRO A 350 -2.19 2.03 14.28
CA PRO A 350 -2.65 3.37 14.67
C PRO A 350 -1.68 4.49 14.27
N LYS A 351 -0.42 4.16 13.93
CA LYS A 351 0.60 5.13 13.49
C LYS A 351 0.51 5.45 11.99
N ALA A 352 -0.27 4.69 11.20
CA ALA A 352 -0.37 4.91 9.76
C ALA A 352 -0.87 6.32 9.45
N GLY A 353 -0.14 7.05 8.60
CA GLY A 353 -0.42 8.45 8.25
C GLY A 353 -0.11 9.48 9.35
N ARG A 354 0.35 9.05 10.53
CA ARG A 354 0.58 9.90 11.71
C ARG A 354 1.92 9.61 12.40
N TYR A 355 2.94 9.23 11.61
CA TYR A 355 4.23 8.80 12.19
C TYR A 355 4.91 9.90 12.99
N SER A 356 5.00 11.13 12.46
CA SER A 356 5.60 12.27 13.13
C SER A 356 4.94 12.59 14.48
N GLU A 357 3.62 12.53 14.54
CA GLU A 357 2.88 12.80 15.77
C GLU A 357 3.09 11.73 16.85
N LEU A 358 3.11 10.46 16.44
CA LEU A 358 3.04 9.32 17.36
C LEU A 358 4.39 8.67 17.65
N THR A 359 5.40 8.87 16.81
CA THR A 359 6.78 8.41 17.08
C THR A 359 7.62 9.46 17.82
N ALA A 360 7.31 10.73 17.64
CA ALA A 360 7.95 11.82 18.39
C ALA A 360 7.38 11.99 19.82
N ALA A 361 6.35 11.23 20.20
CA ALA A 361 5.86 11.27 21.57
C ALA A 361 6.97 10.78 22.52
N PRO A 362 7.52 11.67 23.38
CA PRO A 362 8.61 11.28 24.27
C PRO A 362 8.13 10.17 25.23
N PRO A 363 9.05 9.40 25.79
CA PRO A 363 8.75 8.58 26.96
C PRO A 363 8.00 9.43 28.00
N ALA A 364 7.11 8.79 28.75
CA ALA A 364 6.36 9.50 29.78
C ALA A 364 7.31 10.22 30.75
N ALA A 365 7.03 11.47 31.09
CA ALA A 365 7.84 12.26 32.02
C ALA A 365 7.88 11.64 33.42
N SER A 366 6.85 10.87 33.79
CA SER A 366 6.80 10.06 35.01
C SER A 366 6.10 8.74 34.74
N ARG A 367 6.62 7.65 35.34
CA ARG A 367 5.95 6.35 35.33
C ARG A 367 4.67 6.43 36.16
N LYS A 368 3.57 6.01 35.55
CA LYS A 368 2.25 5.93 36.19
C LYS A 368 1.78 4.47 36.21
N LYS A 369 0.95 4.16 37.19
CA LYS A 369 0.18 2.93 37.27
C LYS A 369 -1.14 3.11 36.52
N VAL A 370 -1.24 2.46 35.34
CA VAL A 370 -2.35 2.62 34.42
C VAL A 370 -3.21 1.36 34.41
N PHE A 371 -4.51 1.52 34.69
CA PHE A 371 -5.47 0.44 34.54
C PHE A 371 -6.20 0.57 33.20
N VAL A 372 -6.19 -0.52 32.43
CA VAL A 372 -6.98 -0.65 31.20
C VAL A 372 -8.12 -1.63 31.47
N VAL A 373 -9.35 -1.14 31.35
CA VAL A 373 -10.56 -1.91 31.66
C VAL A 373 -11.22 -2.39 30.38
N GLY A 374 -11.12 -3.68 30.10
CA GLY A 374 -11.61 -4.36 28.89
C GLY A 374 -10.50 -4.87 28.00
N GLY A 375 -10.45 -6.17 27.77
CA GLY A 375 -9.44 -6.91 27.01
C GLY A 375 -9.75 -7.11 25.52
N GLY A 376 -10.57 -6.23 24.92
CA GLY A 376 -10.79 -6.18 23.48
C GLY A 376 -9.60 -5.56 22.73
N CYS A 377 -9.65 -5.49 21.38
CA CYS A 377 -8.57 -4.95 20.57
C CYS A 377 -8.18 -3.51 20.96
N VAL A 378 -9.15 -2.67 21.33
CA VAL A 378 -8.91 -1.28 21.77
C VAL A 378 -8.14 -1.25 23.09
N GLY A 379 -8.54 -2.07 24.06
CA GLY A 379 -7.86 -2.18 25.35
C GLY A 379 -6.44 -2.73 25.22
N LEU A 380 -6.27 -3.80 24.45
CA LEU A 380 -4.97 -4.37 24.17
C LEU A 380 -4.03 -3.34 23.51
N GLN A 381 -4.50 -2.58 22.50
CA GLN A 381 -3.68 -1.56 21.86
C GLN A 381 -3.37 -0.40 22.80
N ALA A 382 -4.33 0.05 23.64
CA ALA A 382 -4.10 1.08 24.63
C ALA A 382 -3.07 0.64 25.67
N ALA A 383 -3.18 -0.59 26.15
CA ALA A 383 -2.24 -1.18 27.10
C ALA A 383 -0.80 -1.28 26.51
N ILE A 384 -0.68 -1.76 25.26
CA ILE A 384 0.60 -1.80 24.54
C ILE A 384 1.20 -0.40 24.46
N THR A 385 0.43 0.58 24.02
CA THR A 385 0.91 1.96 23.85
C THR A 385 1.35 2.59 25.16
N ALA A 386 0.60 2.38 26.25
CA ALA A 386 0.96 2.88 27.58
C ALA A 386 2.25 2.21 28.12
N ALA A 387 2.39 0.89 27.95
CA ALA A 387 3.58 0.15 28.36
C ALA A 387 4.81 0.57 27.53
N GLU A 388 4.69 0.73 26.21
CA GLU A 388 5.77 1.23 25.34
C GLU A 388 6.22 2.65 25.71
N ARG A 389 5.38 3.45 26.35
CA ARG A 389 5.71 4.77 26.90
C ARG A 389 6.33 4.72 28.28
N GLY A 390 6.49 3.54 28.89
CA GLY A 390 7.18 3.33 30.15
C GLY A 390 6.28 3.29 31.39
N HIS A 391 4.96 3.23 31.22
CA HIS A 391 4.01 3.11 32.33
C HIS A 391 3.95 1.66 32.86
N GLU A 392 3.50 1.51 34.12
CA GLU A 392 3.10 0.22 34.70
C GLU A 392 1.64 -0.03 34.31
N VAL A 393 1.38 -1.11 33.56
CA VAL A 393 0.07 -1.31 32.94
C VAL A 393 -0.57 -2.61 33.39
N HIS A 394 -1.76 -2.53 33.96
CA HIS A 394 -2.62 -3.64 34.32
C HIS A 394 -3.88 -3.63 33.46
N LEU A 395 -4.07 -4.70 32.69
CA LEU A 395 -5.25 -4.88 31.84
C LEU A 395 -6.22 -5.86 32.52
N TYR A 396 -7.42 -5.41 32.79
CA TYR A 396 -8.49 -6.20 33.41
C TYR A 396 -9.54 -6.59 32.38
N GLU A 397 -9.85 -7.87 32.31
CA GLU A 397 -10.94 -8.42 31.49
C GLU A 397 -11.85 -9.33 32.34
N LYS A 398 -13.16 -9.06 32.33
CA LYS A 398 -14.15 -9.81 33.09
C LYS A 398 -14.37 -11.23 32.60
N GLN A 399 -14.11 -11.48 31.32
CA GLN A 399 -14.15 -12.83 30.73
C GLN A 399 -12.85 -13.58 31.02
N PRO A 400 -12.87 -14.93 30.99
CA PRO A 400 -11.66 -15.74 31.14
C PRO A 400 -10.76 -15.74 29.89
N TYR A 401 -11.05 -14.88 28.88
CA TYR A 401 -10.34 -14.80 27.61
C TYR A 401 -10.32 -13.35 27.08
N LEU A 402 -9.32 -13.03 26.26
CA LEU A 402 -9.16 -11.75 25.58
C LEU A 402 -9.83 -11.75 24.21
N GLY A 403 -10.06 -10.55 23.67
CA GLY A 403 -10.53 -10.32 22.30
C GLY A 403 -11.92 -9.68 22.21
N GLY A 404 -12.74 -9.80 23.27
CA GLY A 404 -14.07 -9.18 23.31
C GLY A 404 -14.91 -9.51 22.07
N LYS A 405 -15.55 -8.53 21.46
CA LYS A 405 -16.39 -8.74 20.26
C LYS A 405 -15.60 -9.06 18.99
N TRP A 406 -14.30 -8.83 18.98
CA TRP A 406 -13.46 -9.20 17.83
C TRP A 406 -13.49 -10.71 17.55
N LEU A 407 -13.71 -11.53 18.58
CA LEU A 407 -13.85 -12.98 18.44
C LEU A 407 -14.98 -13.39 17.49
N VAL A 408 -16.07 -12.63 17.46
CA VAL A 408 -17.20 -12.87 16.55
C VAL A 408 -16.85 -12.48 15.10
N SER A 409 -15.95 -11.52 14.90
CA SER A 409 -15.61 -10.99 13.58
C SER A 409 -14.90 -12.02 12.68
N PHE A 410 -14.19 -12.97 13.26
CA PHE A 410 -13.48 -14.02 12.52
C PHE A 410 -14.09 -15.42 12.66
N ALA A 411 -15.27 -15.54 13.24
CA ALA A 411 -16.01 -16.81 13.27
C ALA A 411 -16.42 -17.32 11.87
N PRO A 412 -16.80 -16.45 10.90
CA PRO A 412 -17.07 -16.92 9.54
C PRO A 412 -15.78 -17.39 8.82
N PRO A 413 -15.87 -18.40 7.92
CA PRO A 413 -14.76 -18.85 7.08
C PRO A 413 -14.14 -17.70 6.25
N GLY A 414 -12.84 -17.77 5.96
CA GLY A 414 -12.11 -16.75 5.19
C GLY A 414 -11.74 -15.49 5.98
N ARG A 415 -11.86 -15.54 7.32
CA ARG A 415 -11.54 -14.41 8.21
C ARG A 415 -10.30 -14.65 9.09
N GLU A 416 -9.48 -15.63 8.74
CA GLU A 416 -8.27 -16.00 9.48
C GLU A 416 -7.31 -14.83 9.75
N PRO A 417 -7.14 -13.84 8.83
CA PRO A 417 -6.29 -12.69 9.09
C PRO A 417 -6.74 -11.84 10.30
N LEU A 418 -8.05 -11.82 10.62
CA LEU A 418 -8.54 -11.11 11.79
C LEU A 418 -8.16 -11.83 13.09
N ALA A 419 -8.15 -13.16 13.09
CA ALA A 419 -7.67 -13.96 14.21
C ALA A 419 -6.17 -13.76 14.46
N ALA A 420 -5.38 -13.71 13.39
CA ALA A 420 -3.95 -13.44 13.45
C ALA A 420 -3.65 -12.08 14.10
N PHE A 421 -4.44 -11.05 13.83
CA PHE A 421 -4.28 -9.74 14.46
C PHE A 421 -4.53 -9.78 15.98
N LEU A 422 -5.56 -10.48 16.44
CA LEU A 422 -5.80 -10.64 17.89
C LEU A 422 -4.63 -11.39 18.55
N THR A 423 -4.17 -12.45 17.93
CA THR A 423 -3.01 -13.22 18.40
C THR A 423 -1.77 -12.33 18.54
N TRP A 424 -1.52 -11.47 17.55
CA TRP A 424 -0.43 -10.49 17.58
C TRP A 424 -0.60 -9.51 18.73
N LEU A 425 -1.79 -8.92 18.93
CA LEU A 425 -2.06 -7.99 20.03
C LEU A 425 -1.79 -8.61 21.40
N VAL A 426 -2.28 -9.81 21.64
CA VAL A 426 -2.09 -10.53 22.90
C VAL A 426 -0.61 -10.82 23.16
N ARG A 427 0.11 -11.26 22.12
CA ARG A 427 1.55 -11.53 22.24
C ARG A 427 2.33 -10.24 22.50
N ARG A 428 2.04 -9.18 21.76
CA ARG A 428 2.71 -7.88 21.93
C ARG A 428 2.47 -7.28 23.31
N ALA A 429 1.23 -7.33 23.82
CA ALA A 429 0.91 -6.87 25.16
C ALA A 429 1.78 -7.57 26.23
N LYS A 430 1.90 -8.90 26.14
CA LYS A 430 2.76 -9.68 27.04
C LYS A 430 4.26 -9.31 26.89
N ALA A 431 4.71 -9.16 25.64
CA ALA A 431 6.12 -8.84 25.35
C ALA A 431 6.56 -7.47 25.87
N VAL A 432 5.65 -6.49 25.92
CA VAL A 432 5.93 -5.16 26.48
C VAL A 432 5.66 -5.05 28.00
N GLY A 433 5.34 -6.18 28.65
CA GLY A 433 5.20 -6.24 30.11
C GLY A 433 3.84 -5.80 30.65
N VAL A 434 2.76 -5.87 29.86
CA VAL A 434 1.40 -5.66 30.37
C VAL A 434 1.00 -6.80 31.29
N GLU A 435 0.59 -6.48 32.52
CA GLU A 435 0.01 -7.44 33.46
C GLU A 435 -1.47 -7.66 33.15
N ILE A 436 -1.84 -8.90 32.82
CA ILE A 436 -3.17 -9.24 32.33
C ILE A 436 -3.94 -10.02 33.38
N HIS A 437 -5.09 -9.47 33.82
CA HIS A 437 -6.00 -10.05 34.80
C HIS A 437 -7.30 -10.50 34.15
N LEU A 438 -7.41 -11.81 33.91
CA LEU A 438 -8.61 -12.42 33.31
C LEU A 438 -9.64 -12.82 34.39
N GLY A 439 -10.90 -12.91 34.01
CA GLY A 439 -12.00 -13.26 34.91
C GLY A 439 -12.24 -12.22 36.02
N THR A 440 -11.70 -11.00 35.84
CA THR A 440 -11.69 -9.96 36.87
C THR A 440 -12.43 -8.71 36.40
N ALA A 441 -13.60 -8.47 36.98
CA ALA A 441 -14.33 -7.22 36.75
C ALA A 441 -13.75 -6.12 37.62
N VAL A 442 -13.52 -4.96 37.03
CA VAL A 442 -13.10 -3.78 37.79
C VAL A 442 -14.30 -3.18 38.55
N THR A 443 -14.17 -3.10 39.86
CA THR A 443 -15.18 -2.53 40.76
C THR A 443 -14.65 -1.27 41.43
N PRO A 444 -15.51 -0.42 42.00
CA PRO A 444 -15.06 0.74 42.79
C PRO A 444 -14.17 0.35 44.00
N GLU A 445 -14.40 -0.85 44.56
CA GLU A 445 -13.61 -1.39 45.67
C GLU A 445 -12.17 -1.69 45.18
N LEU A 446 -12.03 -2.42 44.09
CA LEU A 446 -10.72 -2.72 43.49
C LEU A 446 -9.93 -1.43 43.16
N LEU A 447 -10.61 -0.42 42.64
CA LEU A 447 -9.96 0.87 42.32
C LEU A 447 -9.48 1.60 43.57
N ARG A 448 -10.28 1.56 44.69
CA ARG A 448 -9.87 2.15 45.95
C ARG A 448 -8.68 1.43 46.59
N GLU A 449 -8.67 0.09 46.51
CA GLU A 449 -7.61 -0.72 47.11
C GLU A 449 -6.29 -0.62 46.31
N THR A 450 -6.36 -0.55 44.99
CA THR A 450 -5.18 -0.56 44.12
C THR A 450 -4.66 0.83 43.77
N ALA A 451 -5.49 1.85 43.88
CA ALA A 451 -5.21 3.28 43.66
C ALA A 451 -4.40 3.53 42.36
N PRO A 452 -4.93 3.21 41.16
CA PRO A 452 -4.25 3.54 39.91
C PRO A 452 -4.16 5.06 39.71
N ASP A 453 -3.09 5.53 39.07
CA ASP A 453 -2.93 6.93 38.68
C ASP A 453 -3.88 7.32 37.53
N GLU A 454 -4.11 6.37 36.60
CA GLU A 454 -4.97 6.58 35.41
C GLU A 454 -5.81 5.35 35.11
N ILE A 455 -7.01 5.58 34.56
CA ILE A 455 -7.91 4.52 34.11
C ILE A 455 -8.29 4.76 32.66
N ILE A 456 -8.08 3.75 31.80
CA ILE A 456 -8.52 3.77 30.40
C ILE A 456 -9.68 2.79 30.26
N ALA A 457 -10.89 3.32 30.11
CA ALA A 457 -12.09 2.50 29.95
C ALA A 457 -12.31 2.10 28.48
N THR A 458 -12.23 0.78 28.20
CA THR A 458 -12.44 0.18 26.87
C THR A 458 -13.47 -0.95 26.93
N ILE A 459 -14.55 -0.71 27.67
CA ILE A 459 -15.57 -1.70 28.01
C ILE A 459 -16.47 -2.15 26.84
N GLY A 460 -16.26 -1.56 25.67
CA GLY A 460 -16.99 -1.89 24.45
C GLY A 460 -18.42 -1.35 24.41
N ALA A 461 -19.28 -2.00 23.62
CA ALA A 461 -20.67 -1.63 23.43
C ALA A 461 -21.58 -2.85 23.56
N THR A 462 -22.85 -2.66 23.84
CA THR A 462 -23.86 -3.73 23.81
C THR A 462 -24.56 -3.72 22.44
N PRO A 463 -24.79 -4.88 21.80
CA PRO A 463 -25.56 -4.94 20.55
C PRO A 463 -26.99 -4.42 20.80
N VAL A 464 -27.46 -3.61 19.86
CA VAL A 464 -28.90 -3.30 19.80
C VAL A 464 -29.54 -4.39 18.96
N LEU A 465 -30.46 -5.14 19.58
CA LEU A 465 -31.28 -6.10 18.85
C LEU A 465 -32.47 -5.34 18.25
N PRO A 466 -32.67 -5.36 16.94
CA PRO A 466 -33.85 -4.74 16.36
C PRO A 466 -35.10 -5.54 16.75
N ASP A 467 -36.24 -4.85 16.90
CA ASP A 467 -37.54 -5.46 17.18
C ASP A 467 -38.10 -6.06 15.87
N ILE A 468 -37.54 -7.21 15.48
CA ILE A 468 -37.96 -7.97 14.29
C ILE A 468 -38.43 -9.33 14.75
N PRO A 469 -39.67 -9.76 14.42
CA PRO A 469 -40.17 -11.07 14.78
C PRO A 469 -39.24 -12.19 14.29
N GLY A 470 -38.82 -13.06 15.21
CA GLY A 470 -37.94 -14.19 14.90
C GLY A 470 -36.44 -13.97 15.15
N ILE A 471 -36.02 -12.80 15.62
CA ILE A 471 -34.67 -12.57 16.14
C ILE A 471 -34.56 -12.89 17.61
#